data_d5a4c43aba9362ea453f2351a2932259
#
_entry.id   d5a4c43aba9362ea453f2351a2932259
#
_cell.length_a   1.000
_cell.length_b   1.000
_cell.length_c   1.000
_cell.angle_alpha   90.00
_cell.angle_beta   90.00
_cell.angle_gamma   90.00
#
_symmetry.space_group_name_H-M   'P 1'
#
loop_
_entity.id
_entity.type
_entity.pdbx_description
1 polymer ?
#
loop_
_entity_poly.entity_id
_entity_poly.type
_entity_poly.pdbx_seq_one_letter_code
_entity_poly.pdbx_strand_id
1 'polypeptide(L)' 'MTYVLYNENFEQQGSFQSVQALRNFLCDRKYDISCDAEMSCTFDYIKHIKWHFDIIE' A
#
# COMPACT_ATOMS: atom_id res chain seq x y z
N MET A 1 -8.86 7.93 -9.32
CA MET A 1 -8.26 7.94 -7.99
C MET A 1 -6.91 7.25 -8.03
N THR A 2 -5.89 7.87 -7.50
CA THR A 2 -4.53 7.33 -7.51
C THR A 2 -4.04 7.16 -6.07
N TYR A 3 -3.46 6.02 -5.81
CA TYR A 3 -2.88 5.70 -4.50
C TYR A 3 -1.36 5.77 -4.62
N VAL A 4 -0.73 6.65 -3.85
CA VAL A 4 0.73 6.80 -3.86
C VAL A 4 1.27 6.23 -2.55
N LEU A 5 2.23 5.33 -2.65
CA LEU A 5 2.80 4.65 -1.50
C LEU A 5 4.18 5.21 -1.19
N TYR A 6 4.42 5.50 0.08
CA TYR A 6 5.70 5.97 0.59
C TYR A 6 6.19 5.03 1.68
N ASN A 7 7.50 4.86 1.79
CA ASN A 7 8.06 4.08 2.87
C ASN A 7 8.12 4.90 4.17
N GLU A 8 8.78 4.37 5.19
CA GLU A 8 8.90 5.02 6.49
C GLU A 8 9.66 6.35 6.44
N ASN A 9 10.49 6.54 5.44
CA ASN A 9 11.27 7.77 5.24
C ASN A 9 10.59 8.73 4.26
N PHE A 10 9.32 8.48 3.90
CA PHE A 10 8.56 9.26 2.92
C PHE A 10 9.15 9.22 1.51
N GLU A 11 9.89 8.16 1.20
CA GLU A 11 10.35 7.93 -0.16
C GLU A 11 9.27 7.21 -0.96
N GLN A 12 8.93 7.73 -2.13
CA GLN A 12 7.88 7.15 -2.95
C GLN A 12 8.26 5.76 -3.46
N GLN A 13 7.40 4.79 -3.22
CA GLN A 13 7.62 3.41 -3.65
C GLN A 13 6.87 3.09 -4.94
N GLY A 14 5.79 3.82 -5.22
CA GLY A 14 5.03 3.62 -6.43
C GLY A 14 3.68 4.32 -6.37
N SER A 15 3.00 4.35 -7.51
CA SER A 15 1.63 4.85 -7.59
C SER A 15 0.75 3.81 -8.24
N PHE A 16 -0.49 3.70 -7.76
CA PHE A 16 -1.39 2.62 -8.15
C PHE A 16 -2.77 3.18 -8.42
N GLN A 17 -3.45 2.60 -9.41
CA GLN A 17 -4.79 3.07 -9.79
C GLN A 17 -5.90 2.36 -9.03
N SER A 18 -5.56 1.33 -8.25
CA SER A 18 -6.55 0.60 -7.48
C SER A 18 -5.91 0.01 -6.23
N VAL A 19 -6.74 -0.30 -5.24
CA VAL A 19 -6.28 -0.96 -4.01
C VAL A 19 -5.73 -2.34 -4.33
N GLN A 20 -6.31 -3.02 -5.32
CA GLN A 20 -5.84 -4.33 -5.72
C GLN A 20 -4.38 -4.27 -6.20
N ALA A 21 -4.03 -3.28 -7.01
CA ALA A 21 -2.66 -3.09 -7.47
C ALA A 21 -1.72 -2.80 -6.31
N LEU A 22 -2.16 -2.00 -5.35
CA LEU A 22 -1.38 -1.69 -4.14
C LEU A 22 -1.11 -2.97 -3.32
N ARG A 23 -2.14 -3.80 -3.12
CA ARG A 23 -1.99 -5.06 -2.41
C ARG A 23 -1.02 -6.00 -3.14
N ASN A 24 -1.14 -6.07 -4.47
CA ASN A 24 -0.26 -6.94 -5.25
C ASN A 24 1.19 -6.51 -5.11
N PHE A 25 1.46 -5.23 -5.08
CA PHE A 25 2.81 -4.71 -4.85
C PHE A 25 3.34 -5.19 -3.49
N LEU A 26 2.52 -5.09 -2.45
CA LEU A 26 2.94 -5.50 -1.11
C LEU A 26 3.15 -7.01 -1.03
N CYS A 27 2.33 -7.80 -1.71
CA CYS A 27 2.53 -9.25 -1.79
C CYS A 27 3.84 -9.60 -2.48
N ASP A 28 4.13 -8.96 -3.60
CA ASP A 28 5.33 -9.23 -4.39
C ASP A 28 6.62 -8.89 -3.64
N ARG A 29 6.54 -7.94 -2.74
CA ARG A 29 7.69 -7.54 -1.93
C ARG A 29 7.85 -8.39 -0.67
N LYS A 30 7.09 -9.46 -0.56
CA LYS A 30 7.14 -10.41 0.56
C LYS A 30 6.77 -9.78 1.90
N TYR A 31 5.97 -8.74 1.88
CA TYR A 31 5.37 -8.22 3.09
C TYR A 31 4.30 -9.21 3.56
N ASP A 32 4.07 -9.23 4.86
CA ASP A 32 3.16 -10.20 5.48
C ASP A 32 1.70 -9.74 5.34
N ILE A 33 1.27 -9.58 4.09
CA ILE A 33 -0.11 -9.19 3.78
C ILE A 33 -0.69 -10.16 2.76
N SER A 34 -1.93 -10.59 2.98
CA SER A 34 -2.65 -11.44 2.06
C SER A 34 -3.09 -10.65 0.82
N CYS A 35 -2.93 -11.26 -0.36
CA CYS A 35 -3.44 -10.67 -1.59
C CYS A 35 -4.96 -10.57 -1.59
N ASP A 36 -5.64 -11.32 -0.71
CA ASP A 36 -7.08 -11.29 -0.56
C ASP A 36 -7.53 -10.32 0.54
N ALA A 37 -6.61 -9.56 1.13
CA ALA A 37 -6.95 -8.64 2.21
C ALA A 37 -7.91 -7.55 1.73
N GLU A 38 -8.81 -7.15 2.62
CA GLU A 38 -9.73 -6.07 2.34
C GLU A 38 -9.00 -4.72 2.30
N MET A 39 -9.66 -3.70 1.73
CA MET A 39 -9.09 -2.36 1.63
C MET A 39 -8.63 -1.84 3.00
N SER A 40 -9.47 -1.95 4.01
CA SER A 40 -9.13 -1.45 5.35
C SER A 40 -7.92 -2.18 5.94
N CYS A 41 -7.84 -3.49 5.72
CA CYS A 41 -6.70 -4.28 6.19
C CYS A 41 -5.41 -3.86 5.48
N THR A 42 -5.49 -3.53 4.19
CA THR A 42 -4.34 -3.06 3.43
C THR A 42 -3.79 -1.76 4.01
N PHE A 43 -4.67 -0.79 4.27
CA PHE A 43 -4.23 0.49 4.83
C PHE A 43 -3.74 0.35 6.27
N ASP A 44 -4.38 -0.51 7.06
CA ASP A 44 -3.94 -0.79 8.42
C ASP A 44 -2.54 -1.43 8.42
N TYR A 45 -2.29 -2.33 7.48
CA TYR A 45 -0.97 -2.95 7.35
C TYR A 45 0.10 -1.90 7.01
N ILE A 46 -0.20 -1.00 6.08
CA ILE A 46 0.74 0.06 5.71
C ILE A 46 1.10 0.89 6.95
N LYS A 47 0.11 1.23 7.78
CA LYS A 47 0.37 1.96 9.02
C LYS A 47 1.15 1.12 10.03
N HIS A 48 0.89 -0.17 10.07
CA HIS A 48 1.57 -1.08 10.99
C HIS A 48 3.08 -1.14 10.72
N ILE A 49 3.48 -1.14 9.46
CA ILE A 49 4.88 -1.14 9.08
C ILE A 49 5.48 0.28 9.04
N LYS A 50 4.70 1.28 9.48
CA LYS A 50 5.10 2.69 9.56
C LYS A 50 5.33 3.34 8.20
N TRP A 51 4.75 2.78 7.15
CA TRP A 51 4.75 3.39 5.84
C TRP A 51 3.60 4.39 5.72
N HIS A 52 3.61 5.15 4.65
CA HIS A 52 2.63 6.20 4.42
C HIS A 52 2.00 6.04 3.06
N PHE A 53 0.82 6.59 2.89
CA PHE A 53 0.15 6.59 1.59
C PHE A 53 -0.63 7.88 1.43
N ASP A 54 -0.91 8.22 0.17
CA ASP A 54 -1.71 9.37 -0.18
C ASP A 54 -2.75 8.95 -1.23
N ILE A 55 -3.90 9.58 -1.20
CA ILE A 55 -4.96 9.29 -2.15
C ILE A 55 -5.24 10.58 -2.92
N ILE A 56 -5.04 10.52 -4.24
CA ILE A 56 -5.21 11.65 -5.14
C ILE A 56 -6.41 11.36 -6.03
N GLU A 57 -7.40 12.21 -5.97
CA GLU A 57 -8.62 12.08 -6.78
C GLU A 57 -8.47 12.74 -8.13
#